data_c9d89e6142753cd2acd14ad4a9259b4d
#
_entry.id   c9d89e6142753cd2acd14ad4a9259b4d
#
_cell.length_a   1.000
_cell.length_b   1.000
_cell.length_c   1.000
_cell.angle_alpha   90.00
_cell.angle_beta   90.00
_cell.angle_gamma   90.00
#
_symmetry.space_group_name_H-M   'P 1'
#
loop_
_entity.id
_entity.type
_entity.pdbx_description
1 polymer ?
#
loop_
_entity_poly.entity_id
_entity_poly.type
_entity_poly.pdbx_seq_one_letter_code
_entity_poly.pdbx_strand_id
1 'polypeptide(L)'
;MNWMERRRRKARRRYIAGTFGVIWVVTLVVASVGMVLPPAHAVGNTRLLPRSPEMVWRVLTDLDGMPRWRSDVAAVERLPDRGGRVAWREIGTRGALVFELEAAEAPTRLVVRRVGPDGTVAETRRYLLEPADTGTLIAVTDLRSYANPIARVLVRLPIRTSSAAVFLSDLAGRFRPAAEIVAGQED
;
A
#
# COMPACT_ATOMS: atom_id res chain seq x y z
N MET A 1 15.76 -35.24 -44.53
CA MET A 1 14.93 -34.56 -43.51
C MET A 1 13.65 -35.35 -43.31
N ASN A 2 13.53 -36.03 -42.13
CA ASN A 2 12.62 -37.11 -41.86
C ASN A 2 11.16 -36.59 -41.69
N TRP A 3 10.17 -37.25 -42.29
CA TRP A 3 8.74 -36.86 -42.25
C TRP A 3 8.18 -36.76 -40.81
N MET A 4 8.74 -37.51 -39.85
CA MET A 4 8.40 -37.44 -38.43
C MET A 4 8.79 -36.09 -37.79
N GLU A 5 9.92 -35.54 -38.20
CA GLU A 5 10.35 -34.20 -37.69
C GLU A 5 9.42 -33.09 -38.21
N ARG A 6 8.94 -33.19 -39.44
CA ARG A 6 7.98 -32.21 -39.99
C ARG A 6 6.62 -32.27 -39.26
N ARG A 7 6.16 -33.45 -38.87
CA ARG A 7 4.94 -33.62 -38.06
C ARG A 7 5.12 -33.06 -36.64
N ARG A 8 6.23 -33.33 -35.99
CA ARG A 8 6.55 -32.78 -34.66
C ARG A 8 6.65 -31.26 -34.69
N ARG A 9 7.26 -30.67 -35.70
CA ARG A 9 7.34 -29.20 -35.87
C ARG A 9 5.97 -28.57 -36.12
N LYS A 10 5.11 -29.19 -36.91
CA LYS A 10 3.74 -28.73 -37.17
C LYS A 10 2.87 -28.83 -35.90
N ALA A 11 2.96 -29.93 -35.16
CA ALA A 11 2.26 -30.10 -33.89
C ALA A 11 2.71 -29.03 -32.84
N ARG A 12 4.03 -28.83 -32.67
CA ARG A 12 4.57 -27.80 -31.77
C ARG A 12 4.13 -26.38 -32.15
N ARG A 13 4.11 -26.05 -33.46
CA ARG A 13 3.60 -24.75 -33.92
C ARG A 13 2.11 -24.57 -33.61
N ARG A 14 1.28 -25.63 -33.75
CA ARG A 14 -0.14 -25.60 -33.42
C ARG A 14 -0.37 -25.42 -31.91
N TYR A 15 0.41 -26.10 -31.06
CA TYR A 15 0.36 -25.91 -29.60
C TYR A 15 0.77 -24.48 -29.22
N ILE A 16 1.87 -23.96 -29.78
CA ILE A 16 2.33 -22.60 -29.53
C ILE A 16 1.27 -21.58 -29.98
N ALA A 17 0.72 -21.72 -31.19
CA ALA A 17 -0.32 -20.83 -31.70
C ALA A 17 -1.60 -20.90 -30.84
N GLY A 18 -1.99 -22.10 -30.39
CA GLY A 18 -3.14 -22.28 -29.49
C GLY A 18 -2.92 -21.61 -28.11
N THR A 19 -1.73 -21.78 -27.55
CA THR A 19 -1.37 -21.14 -26.25
C THR A 19 -1.39 -19.61 -26.37
N PHE A 20 -0.83 -19.06 -27.43
CA PHE A 20 -0.90 -17.62 -27.69
C PHE A 20 -2.34 -17.14 -27.86
N GLY A 21 -3.17 -17.89 -28.59
CA GLY A 21 -4.59 -17.57 -28.75
C GLY A 21 -5.34 -17.50 -27.42
N VAL A 22 -5.13 -18.48 -26.53
CA VAL A 22 -5.74 -18.51 -25.20
C VAL A 22 -5.26 -17.32 -24.35
N ILE A 23 -3.94 -17.02 -24.35
CA ILE A 23 -3.39 -15.87 -23.62
C ILE A 23 -4.03 -14.56 -24.09
N TRP A 24 -4.16 -14.37 -25.42
CA TRP A 24 -4.80 -13.19 -26.00
C TRP A 24 -6.27 -13.06 -25.59
N VAL A 25 -7.03 -14.14 -25.65
CA VAL A 25 -8.44 -14.14 -25.24
C VAL A 25 -8.56 -13.79 -23.75
N VAL A 26 -7.77 -14.41 -22.89
CA VAL A 26 -7.76 -14.12 -21.45
C VAL A 26 -7.39 -12.65 -21.19
N THR A 27 -6.37 -12.14 -21.88
CA THR A 27 -5.94 -10.73 -21.74
C THR A 27 -7.06 -9.77 -22.17
N LEU A 28 -7.74 -10.06 -23.30
CA LEU A 28 -8.87 -9.24 -23.75
C LEU A 28 -10.03 -9.25 -22.76
N VAL A 29 -10.38 -10.43 -22.23
CA VAL A 29 -11.45 -10.54 -21.23
C VAL A 29 -11.08 -9.75 -19.95
N VAL A 30 -9.86 -9.91 -19.45
CA VAL A 30 -9.39 -9.18 -18.27
C VAL A 30 -9.36 -7.66 -18.53
N ALA A 31 -8.91 -7.23 -19.70
CA ALA A 31 -8.91 -5.81 -20.08
C ALA A 31 -10.34 -5.25 -20.18
N SER A 32 -11.27 -6.00 -20.78
CA SER A 32 -12.68 -5.60 -20.90
C SER A 32 -13.35 -5.45 -19.53
N VAL A 33 -13.14 -6.40 -18.63
CA VAL A 33 -13.60 -6.31 -17.23
C VAL A 33 -12.99 -5.09 -16.55
N GLY A 34 -11.69 -4.86 -16.75
CA GLY A 34 -10.98 -3.73 -16.18
C GLY A 34 -11.46 -2.36 -16.68
N MET A 35 -12.00 -2.27 -17.89
CA MET A 35 -12.60 -1.04 -18.43
C MET A 35 -13.90 -0.66 -17.70
N VAL A 36 -14.69 -1.63 -17.29
CA VAL A 36 -15.94 -1.40 -16.54
C VAL A 36 -15.67 -1.07 -15.07
N LEU A 37 -14.55 -1.54 -14.52
CA LEU A 37 -14.18 -1.28 -13.12
C LEU A 37 -13.76 0.18 -12.90
N PRO A 38 -14.20 0.81 -11.78
CA PRO A 38 -13.78 2.17 -11.45
C PRO A 38 -12.26 2.25 -11.31
N PRO A 39 -11.64 3.34 -11.80
CA PRO A 39 -10.18 3.51 -11.73
C PRO A 39 -9.68 3.65 -10.30
N ALA A 40 -10.50 4.23 -9.41
CA ALA A 40 -10.17 4.38 -8.00
C ALA A 40 -10.38 3.07 -7.25
N HIS A 41 -9.41 2.71 -6.41
CA HIS A 41 -9.46 1.57 -5.51
C HIS A 41 -9.08 2.03 -4.11
N ALA A 42 -9.96 1.79 -3.15
CA ALA A 42 -9.73 2.08 -1.75
C ALA A 42 -9.55 0.78 -0.97
N VAL A 43 -8.49 0.70 -0.17
CA VAL A 43 -8.25 -0.39 0.78
C VAL A 43 -8.14 0.22 2.15
N GLY A 44 -9.04 -0.19 3.06
CA GLY A 44 -9.08 0.28 4.45
C GLY A 44 -8.79 -0.85 5.42
N ASN A 45 -8.16 -0.49 6.55
CA ASN A 45 -7.98 -1.36 7.71
C ASN A 45 -8.20 -0.53 8.96
N THR A 46 -8.76 -1.16 9.98
CA THR A 46 -9.01 -0.54 11.29
C THR A 46 -8.30 -1.32 12.39
N ARG A 47 -7.90 -0.62 13.45
CA ARG A 47 -7.30 -1.24 14.63
C ARG A 47 -7.60 -0.42 15.88
N LEU A 48 -7.88 -1.10 16.99
CA LEU A 48 -7.95 -0.49 18.31
C LEU A 48 -6.55 -0.44 18.92
N LEU A 49 -6.16 0.75 19.38
CA LEU A 49 -4.87 1.00 20.05
C LEU A 49 -5.12 1.42 21.50
N PRO A 50 -4.42 0.84 22.50
CA PRO A 50 -4.64 1.12 23.92
C PRO A 50 -3.97 2.44 24.34
N ARG A 51 -4.23 3.52 23.65
CA ARG A 51 -3.69 4.88 23.91
C ARG A 51 -4.70 5.92 23.47
N SER A 52 -4.61 7.12 24.05
CA SER A 52 -5.48 8.23 23.66
C SER A 52 -5.20 8.73 22.23
N PRO A 53 -6.18 9.38 21.58
CA PRO A 53 -5.99 9.95 20.24
C PRO A 53 -4.80 10.89 20.13
N GLU A 54 -4.54 11.70 21.16
CA GLU A 54 -3.42 12.67 21.18
C GLU A 54 -2.07 11.95 21.20
N MET A 55 -1.98 10.82 21.90
CA MET A 55 -0.76 10.02 21.97
C MET A 55 -0.50 9.36 20.61
N VAL A 56 -1.53 8.79 20.00
CA VAL A 56 -1.45 8.19 18.65
C VAL A 56 -1.09 9.25 17.61
N TRP A 57 -1.74 10.42 17.68
CA TRP A 57 -1.47 11.56 16.81
C TRP A 57 0.00 12.00 16.85
N ARG A 58 0.57 12.14 18.04
CA ARG A 58 1.99 12.51 18.21
C ARG A 58 2.92 11.52 17.51
N VAL A 59 2.65 10.23 17.63
CA VAL A 59 3.46 9.20 16.95
C VAL A 59 3.29 9.25 15.43
N LEU A 60 2.08 9.50 14.93
CA LEU A 60 1.80 9.60 13.49
C LEU A 60 2.47 10.81 12.84
N THR A 61 2.59 11.91 13.56
CA THR A 61 3.15 13.18 13.06
C THR A 61 4.64 13.37 13.37
N ASP A 62 5.24 12.47 14.17
CA ASP A 62 6.68 12.45 14.45
C ASP A 62 7.43 11.80 13.27
N LEU A 63 7.75 12.61 12.25
CA LEU A 63 8.47 12.15 11.07
C LEU A 63 9.84 11.57 11.42
N ASP A 64 10.57 12.20 12.33
CA ASP A 64 11.93 11.82 12.72
C ASP A 64 11.94 10.54 13.57
N GLY A 65 10.82 10.24 14.22
CA GLY A 65 10.61 9.01 14.98
C GLY A 65 10.15 7.81 14.14
N MET A 66 9.68 8.01 12.92
CA MET A 66 9.13 6.93 12.07
C MET A 66 10.07 5.72 11.89
N PRO A 67 11.38 5.87 11.65
CA PRO A 67 12.28 4.73 11.47
C PRO A 67 12.41 3.82 12.70
N ARG A 68 12.01 4.30 13.88
CA ARG A 68 12.12 3.53 15.14
C ARG A 68 10.99 2.51 15.33
N TRP A 69 9.89 2.65 14.59
CA TRP A 69 8.72 1.80 14.76
C TRP A 69 8.14 1.27 13.46
N ARG A 70 8.44 1.89 12.31
CA ARG A 70 8.02 1.40 11.00
C ARG A 70 9.06 0.46 10.41
N SER A 71 8.69 -0.79 10.18
CA SER A 71 9.58 -1.84 9.62
C SER A 71 9.96 -1.58 8.16
N ASP A 72 9.16 -0.81 7.42
CA ASP A 72 9.37 -0.50 6.00
C ASP A 72 10.17 0.80 5.75
N VAL A 73 10.51 1.56 6.81
CA VAL A 73 11.20 2.85 6.72
C VAL A 73 12.53 2.81 7.46
N ALA A 74 13.62 3.06 6.77
CA ALA A 74 14.97 3.14 7.33
C ALA A 74 15.39 4.56 7.71
N ALA A 75 14.95 5.56 6.93
CA ALA A 75 15.25 6.97 7.18
C ALA A 75 14.13 7.88 6.65
N VAL A 76 14.02 9.06 7.23
CA VAL A 76 13.13 10.14 6.76
C VAL A 76 13.95 11.40 6.57
N GLU A 77 13.79 12.04 5.42
CA GLU A 77 14.42 13.32 5.09
C GLU A 77 13.33 14.38 4.89
N ARG A 78 13.43 15.49 5.61
CA ARG A 78 12.56 16.64 5.38
C ARG A 78 12.94 17.32 4.07
N LEU A 79 11.97 17.63 3.25
CA LEU A 79 12.15 18.36 2.00
C LEU A 79 11.64 19.80 2.15
N PRO A 80 12.09 20.72 1.30
CA PRO A 80 11.46 22.04 1.19
C PRO A 80 9.96 21.90 0.91
N ASP A 81 9.17 22.80 1.49
CA ASP A 81 7.72 22.82 1.30
C ASP A 81 7.38 22.96 -0.19
N ARG A 82 6.40 22.17 -0.61
CA ARG A 82 5.92 22.13 -1.99
C ARG A 82 4.51 22.72 -2.08
N GLY A 83 4.39 23.88 -2.69
CA GLY A 83 3.09 24.57 -2.78
C GLY A 83 2.46 24.84 -1.42
N GLY A 84 3.27 25.23 -0.43
CA GLY A 84 2.83 25.49 0.95
C GLY A 84 2.47 24.25 1.76
N ARG A 85 2.86 23.05 1.30
CA ARG A 85 2.65 21.79 2.01
C ARG A 85 3.96 21.23 2.54
N VAL A 86 3.95 20.78 3.80
CA VAL A 86 5.08 20.05 4.37
C VAL A 86 5.35 18.81 3.55
N ALA A 87 6.61 18.64 3.13
CA ALA A 87 7.04 17.52 2.29
C ALA A 87 8.20 16.77 2.95
N TRP A 88 8.24 15.44 2.74
CA TRP A 88 9.34 14.60 3.20
C TRP A 88 9.57 13.43 2.26
N ARG A 89 10.72 12.80 2.40
CA ARG A 89 11.10 11.59 1.70
C ARG A 89 11.29 10.46 2.70
N GLU A 90 10.60 9.36 2.49
CA GLU A 90 10.83 8.11 3.21
C GLU A 90 11.74 7.21 2.39
N ILE A 91 12.82 6.72 3.02
CA ILE A 91 13.77 5.78 2.42
C ILE A 91 13.62 4.45 3.14
N GLY A 92 13.39 3.38 2.40
CA GLY A 92 13.16 2.08 3.00
C GLY A 92 13.08 0.94 1.98
N THR A 93 12.41 -0.14 2.36
CA THR A 93 12.32 -1.39 1.56
C THR A 93 11.71 -1.21 0.17
N ARG A 94 10.92 -0.14 -0.02
CA ARG A 94 10.29 0.21 -1.31
C ARG A 94 11.06 1.27 -2.10
N GLY A 95 12.30 1.55 -1.70
CA GLY A 95 13.10 2.65 -2.24
C GLY A 95 12.77 4.00 -1.59
N ALA A 96 13.07 5.09 -2.28
CA ALA A 96 12.81 6.45 -1.83
C ALA A 96 11.43 6.91 -2.34
N LEU A 97 10.53 7.26 -1.43
CA LEU A 97 9.17 7.72 -1.73
C LEU A 97 8.97 9.13 -1.16
N VAL A 98 8.38 10.01 -1.96
CA VAL A 98 8.09 11.40 -1.54
C VAL A 98 6.64 11.51 -1.11
N PHE A 99 6.44 12.14 0.03
CA PHE A 99 5.14 12.40 0.63
C PHE A 99 4.93 13.89 0.88
N GLU A 100 3.66 14.29 0.86
CA GLU A 100 3.22 15.64 1.19
C GLU A 100 2.03 15.56 2.15
N LEU A 101 2.01 16.46 3.12
CA LEU A 101 0.88 16.65 4.01
C LEU A 101 -0.24 17.38 3.27
N GLU A 102 -1.40 16.74 3.11
CA GLU A 102 -2.56 17.35 2.46
C GLU A 102 -3.50 18.03 3.46
N ALA A 103 -3.76 17.36 4.60
CA ALA A 103 -4.59 17.90 5.66
C ALA A 103 -4.19 17.32 7.03
N ALA A 104 -4.29 18.13 8.07
CA ALA A 104 -4.04 17.73 9.45
C ALA A 104 -5.06 18.43 10.38
N GLU A 105 -5.97 17.65 10.93
CA GLU A 105 -7.01 18.07 11.89
C GLU A 105 -6.76 17.30 13.19
N ALA A 106 -5.90 17.86 14.05
CA ALA A 106 -5.48 17.20 15.28
C ALA A 106 -6.65 17.08 16.29
N PRO A 107 -6.76 15.95 17.01
CA PRO A 107 -6.03 14.69 16.86
C PRO A 107 -6.80 13.66 16.00
N THR A 108 -7.76 14.08 15.16
CA THR A 108 -8.79 13.21 14.59
C THR A 108 -8.51 12.76 13.16
N ARG A 109 -7.91 13.63 12.32
CA ARG A 109 -7.78 13.33 10.89
C ARG A 109 -6.45 13.79 10.32
N LEU A 110 -5.75 12.85 9.66
CA LEU A 110 -4.52 13.14 8.93
C LEU A 110 -4.67 12.62 7.49
N VAL A 111 -4.27 13.43 6.50
CA VAL A 111 -4.27 13.06 5.09
C VAL A 111 -2.89 13.33 4.51
N VAL A 112 -2.30 12.27 3.96
CA VAL A 112 -0.97 12.30 3.37
C VAL A 112 -1.08 11.78 1.94
N ARG A 113 -0.43 12.44 0.99
CA ARG A 113 -0.35 11.98 -0.38
C ARG A 113 1.06 11.60 -0.78
N ARG A 114 1.21 10.50 -1.48
CA ARG A 114 2.45 10.10 -2.10
C ARG A 114 2.52 10.69 -3.50
N VAL A 115 3.63 11.36 -3.80
CA VAL A 115 3.84 12.08 -5.05
C VAL A 115 4.90 11.37 -5.89
N GLY A 116 4.63 11.18 -7.17
CA GLY A 116 5.58 10.65 -8.14
C GLY A 116 6.67 11.67 -8.52
N PRO A 117 7.70 11.22 -9.26
CA PRO A 117 8.77 12.11 -9.73
C PRO A 117 8.28 13.25 -10.63
N ASP A 118 7.19 13.04 -11.32
CA ASP A 118 6.50 13.99 -12.21
C ASP A 118 5.52 14.92 -11.47
N GLY A 119 5.42 14.83 -10.14
CA GLY A 119 4.49 15.60 -9.33
C GLY A 119 3.07 15.05 -9.29
N THR A 120 2.77 13.95 -9.97
CA THR A 120 1.45 13.32 -9.91
C THR A 120 1.18 12.63 -8.58
N VAL A 121 -0.07 12.70 -8.10
CA VAL A 121 -0.48 11.99 -6.88
C VAL A 121 -0.70 10.51 -7.22
N ALA A 122 0.20 9.67 -6.71
CA ALA A 122 0.16 8.23 -6.94
C ALA A 122 -0.73 7.50 -5.93
N GLU A 123 -0.87 8.05 -4.71
CA GLU A 123 -1.63 7.46 -3.62
C GLU A 123 -2.00 8.54 -2.61
N THR A 124 -3.21 8.48 -2.05
CA THR A 124 -3.61 9.27 -0.88
C THR A 124 -3.91 8.32 0.27
N ARG A 125 -3.28 8.54 1.42
CA ARG A 125 -3.53 7.82 2.66
C ARG A 125 -4.26 8.71 3.64
N ARG A 126 -5.38 8.23 4.15
CA ARG A 126 -6.18 8.88 5.18
C ARG A 126 -6.09 8.11 6.48
N TYR A 127 -5.86 8.83 7.56
CA TYR A 127 -5.93 8.33 8.92
C TYR A 127 -7.11 9.03 9.60
N LEU A 128 -7.98 8.24 10.20
CA LEU A 128 -9.09 8.71 11.03
C LEU A 128 -8.91 8.11 12.41
N LEU A 129 -8.92 8.95 13.44
CA LEU A 129 -8.77 8.55 14.83
C LEU A 129 -10.06 8.89 15.58
N GLU A 130 -10.65 7.88 16.16
CA GLU A 130 -11.87 8.01 16.96
C GLU A 130 -11.61 7.52 18.38
N PRO A 131 -11.96 8.29 19.41
CA PRO A 131 -11.87 7.81 20.78
C PRO A 131 -12.78 6.59 20.98
N ALA A 132 -12.27 5.61 21.75
CA ALA A 132 -12.99 4.41 22.14
C ALA A 132 -12.80 4.17 23.64
N ASP A 133 -13.65 3.37 24.28
CA ASP A 133 -13.64 3.14 25.73
C ASP A 133 -12.28 2.69 26.26
N THR A 134 -11.52 1.93 25.47
CA THR A 134 -10.23 1.37 25.87
C THR A 134 -9.06 1.97 25.11
N GLY A 135 -9.25 3.11 24.42
CA GLY A 135 -8.18 3.77 23.68
C GLY A 135 -8.64 4.51 22.41
N THR A 136 -8.05 4.22 21.27
CA THR A 136 -8.33 4.87 19.99
C THR A 136 -8.59 3.85 18.91
N LEU A 137 -9.71 3.95 18.24
CA LEU A 137 -9.95 3.25 16.98
C LEU A 137 -9.31 4.06 15.85
N ILE A 138 -8.27 3.51 15.23
CA ILE A 138 -7.64 4.10 14.05
C ILE A 138 -8.09 3.38 12.79
N ALA A 139 -8.59 4.15 11.81
CA ALA A 139 -8.87 3.67 10.45
C ALA A 139 -7.84 4.25 9.49
N VAL A 140 -7.18 3.40 8.71
CA VAL A 140 -6.24 3.78 7.66
C VAL A 140 -6.79 3.35 6.32
N THR A 141 -6.96 4.30 5.41
CA THR A 141 -7.48 4.05 4.06
C THR A 141 -6.49 4.52 3.01
N ASP A 142 -6.04 3.60 2.18
CA ASP A 142 -5.20 3.88 1.00
C ASP A 142 -6.09 4.02 -0.23
N LEU A 143 -6.06 5.18 -0.86
CA LEU A 143 -6.74 5.45 -2.13
C LEU A 143 -5.71 5.50 -3.26
N ARG A 144 -5.88 4.67 -4.26
CA ARG A 144 -5.03 4.62 -5.45
C ARG A 144 -5.88 4.68 -6.71
N SER A 145 -5.36 5.34 -7.74
CA SER A 145 -5.98 5.33 -9.06
C SER A 145 -5.12 4.54 -10.04
N TYR A 146 -5.78 3.69 -10.83
CA TYR A 146 -5.13 2.86 -11.84
C TYR A 146 -5.65 3.20 -13.23
N ALA A 147 -4.81 3.80 -14.07
CA ALA A 147 -5.15 4.09 -15.47
C ALA A 147 -5.30 2.80 -16.29
N ASN A 148 -4.41 1.80 -16.03
CA ASN A 148 -4.40 0.55 -16.77
C ASN A 148 -5.56 -0.37 -16.36
N PRO A 149 -6.44 -0.80 -17.30
CA PRO A 149 -7.57 -1.69 -17.01
C PRO A 149 -7.17 -3.04 -16.40
N ILE A 150 -6.08 -3.64 -16.87
CA ILE A 150 -5.58 -4.91 -16.33
C ILE A 150 -5.16 -4.75 -14.87
N ALA A 151 -4.47 -3.64 -14.54
CA ALA A 151 -4.09 -3.34 -13.16
C ALA A 151 -5.31 -3.18 -12.25
N ARG A 152 -6.43 -2.63 -12.75
CA ARG A 152 -7.69 -2.49 -11.99
C ARG A 152 -8.28 -3.85 -11.57
N VAL A 153 -8.10 -4.88 -12.38
CA VAL A 153 -8.52 -6.25 -12.02
C VAL A 153 -7.55 -6.87 -11.02
N LEU A 154 -6.23 -6.80 -11.31
CA LEU A 154 -5.20 -7.46 -10.51
C LEU A 154 -5.12 -6.95 -9.07
N VAL A 155 -5.37 -5.65 -8.84
CA VAL A 155 -5.30 -5.08 -7.48
C VAL A 155 -6.47 -5.51 -6.59
N ARG A 156 -7.54 -6.05 -7.17
CA ARG A 156 -8.71 -6.57 -6.44
C ARG A 156 -8.58 -8.02 -6.03
N LEU A 157 -7.52 -8.70 -6.50
CA LEU A 157 -7.23 -10.08 -6.08
C LEU A 157 -6.66 -10.08 -4.66
N PRO A 158 -7.11 -10.96 -3.75
CA PRO A 158 -6.70 -11.00 -2.34
C PRO A 158 -5.32 -11.64 -2.16
N ILE A 159 -4.34 -11.26 -2.99
CA ILE A 159 -3.01 -11.92 -3.03
C ILE A 159 -1.97 -11.16 -2.21
N ARG A 160 -2.26 -9.95 -1.74
CA ARG A 160 -1.28 -9.08 -1.08
C ARG A 160 -1.77 -8.57 0.26
N THR A 161 -0.90 -8.64 1.27
CA THR A 161 -1.09 -7.89 2.52
C THR A 161 -1.10 -6.40 2.21
N SER A 162 -2.13 -5.67 2.67
CA SER A 162 -2.22 -4.25 2.42
C SER A 162 -1.12 -3.49 3.17
N SER A 163 -0.60 -2.42 2.58
CA SER A 163 0.38 -1.55 3.24
C SER A 163 -0.20 -0.92 4.52
N ALA A 164 -1.50 -0.69 4.56
CA ALA A 164 -2.21 -0.23 5.75
C ALA A 164 -2.21 -1.27 6.88
N ALA A 165 -2.31 -2.57 6.57
CA ALA A 165 -2.26 -3.63 7.59
C ALA A 165 -0.87 -3.73 8.22
N VAL A 166 0.20 -3.68 7.42
CA VAL A 166 1.58 -3.67 7.92
C VAL A 166 1.81 -2.45 8.80
N PHE A 167 1.43 -1.26 8.32
CA PHE A 167 1.52 -0.01 9.07
C PHE A 167 0.82 -0.10 10.43
N LEU A 168 -0.42 -0.60 10.48
CA LEU A 168 -1.17 -0.75 11.72
C LEU A 168 -0.55 -1.79 12.66
N SER A 169 0.09 -2.82 12.13
CA SER A 169 0.82 -3.79 12.93
C SER A 169 2.03 -3.17 13.62
N ASP A 170 2.83 -2.41 12.86
CA ASP A 170 4.00 -1.70 13.37
C ASP A 170 3.61 -0.65 14.43
N LEU A 171 2.57 0.13 14.14
CA LEU A 171 2.04 1.13 15.06
C LEU A 171 1.55 0.49 16.37
N ALA A 172 0.85 -0.63 16.30
CA ALA A 172 0.42 -1.36 17.49
C ALA A 172 1.62 -1.93 18.27
N GLY A 173 2.63 -2.43 17.57
CA GLY A 173 3.89 -2.87 18.18
C GLY A 173 4.56 -1.78 18.99
N ARG A 174 4.53 -0.52 18.52
CA ARG A 174 5.07 0.65 19.23
C ARG A 174 4.41 0.90 20.59
N PHE A 175 3.15 0.50 20.74
CA PHE A 175 2.35 0.71 21.95
C PHE A 175 2.26 -0.51 22.87
N ARG A 176 2.87 -1.66 22.51
CA ARG A 176 2.91 -2.83 23.39
C ARG A 176 3.74 -2.53 24.65
N PRO A 177 3.27 -2.92 25.85
CA PRO A 177 4.07 -2.83 27.05
C PRO A 177 5.29 -3.75 26.92
N ALA A 178 6.46 -3.29 27.42
CA ALA A 178 7.72 -4.03 27.34
C ALA A 178 7.67 -5.43 28.00
N ALA A 179 6.77 -5.65 28.95
CA ALA A 179 6.58 -6.93 29.64
C ALA A 179 6.02 -8.05 28.73
N GLU A 180 5.31 -7.70 27.66
CA GLU A 180 4.71 -8.70 26.75
C GLU A 180 5.72 -9.21 25.71
N ILE A 181 6.80 -8.47 25.48
CA ILE A 181 7.86 -8.82 24.52
C ILE A 181 8.73 -9.97 25.08
N VAL A 182 8.91 -10.05 26.39
CA VAL A 182 9.74 -11.08 27.04
C VAL A 182 9.03 -12.43 27.11
N ALA A 183 7.72 -12.45 27.28
CA ALA A 183 6.94 -13.69 27.38
C ALA A 183 6.78 -14.44 26.05
N GLY A 184 6.98 -13.81 24.91
CA GLY A 184 6.85 -14.42 23.57
C GLY A 184 8.15 -15.01 22.99
N GLN A 185 9.24 -15.03 23.75
CA GLN A 185 10.54 -15.61 23.33
C GLN A 185 10.88 -16.94 24.00
N GLU A 186 9.99 -17.48 24.84
CA GLU A 186 10.21 -18.74 25.57
C GLU A 186 9.39 -19.94 25.06
N ASP A 187 8.77 -19.85 23.88
CA ASP A 187 8.07 -20.97 23.21
C ASP A 187 8.76 -21.41 21.93
#